data_7e1fbd543c1454617e2bbc147a18585e
#
_entry.id   7e1fbd543c1454617e2bbc147a18585e
#
_cell.length_a   1.000
_cell.length_b   1.000
_cell.length_c   1.000
_cell.angle_alpha   90.00
_cell.angle_beta   90.00
_cell.angle_gamma   90.00
#
_symmetry.space_group_name_H-M   'P 1'
#
loop_
_entity.id
_entity.type
_entity.pdbx_description
1 polymer ?
#
loop_
_entity_poly.entity_id
_entity_poly.type
_entity_poly.pdbx_seq_one_letter_code
_entity_poly.pdbx_strand_id
1 'polypeptide(L)'
;LKPGILVIDIGGSGIKAAVVDEQGNLLSERLRVLTPHPCLPSVLIDTVVELVAPCPAYNRISIGFPGAIRNGLILTAANLDSREWIGFDLPDALSRRLGNHPARIINDADLQGFALIQGKGLEMVITLGTGFGSALFRDGQLMPHLELAHHPVSDNLTYDQYLGNAALKKIDVSEWNERLLRVLDVLEVLLHADHIVLTGGNVRLVTVDLPPSVSIAPSDSGISGGAALWRHRT
;
A
#
# COMPACT_ATOMS: atom_id res chain seq x y z
N LEU A 1 4.51 5.36 -29.23
CA LEU A 1 4.35 5.56 -27.77
C LEU A 1 5.30 4.60 -27.07
N LYS A 2 6.07 5.09 -26.08
CA LYS A 2 6.86 4.19 -25.23
C LYS A 2 5.87 3.32 -24.42
N PRO A 3 6.11 2.00 -24.30
CA PRO A 3 5.27 1.15 -23.49
C PRO A 3 5.31 1.60 -22.03
N GLY A 4 4.15 1.53 -21.36
CA GLY A 4 4.00 1.96 -19.97
C GLY A 4 4.45 0.92 -18.94
N ILE A 5 4.19 1.22 -17.69
CA ILE A 5 4.35 0.33 -16.53
C ILE A 5 2.94 -0.03 -16.05
N LEU A 6 2.60 -1.31 -16.07
CA LEU A 6 1.37 -1.79 -15.43
C LEU A 6 1.59 -1.77 -13.91
N VAL A 7 0.75 -1.03 -13.21
CA VAL A 7 0.76 -0.98 -11.74
C VAL A 7 -0.47 -1.70 -11.23
N ILE A 8 -0.26 -2.62 -10.30
CA ILE A 8 -1.29 -3.43 -9.64
C ILE A 8 -1.17 -3.18 -8.14
N ASP A 9 -2.19 -2.60 -7.54
CA ASP A 9 -2.29 -2.32 -6.09
C ASP A 9 -3.30 -3.30 -5.50
N ILE A 10 -2.80 -4.32 -4.80
CA ILE A 10 -3.60 -5.37 -4.17
C ILE A 10 -3.84 -4.97 -2.73
N GLY A 11 -5.08 -4.70 -2.39
CA GLY A 11 -5.49 -4.45 -1.00
C GLY A 11 -6.39 -5.57 -0.47
N GLY A 12 -6.59 -5.63 0.83
CA GLY A 12 -7.46 -6.63 1.45
C GLY A 12 -8.93 -6.57 1.01
N SER A 13 -9.42 -5.44 0.50
CA SER A 13 -10.82 -5.26 0.07
C SER A 13 -10.99 -4.99 -1.42
N GLY A 14 -9.91 -4.75 -2.15
CA GLY A 14 -10.00 -4.44 -3.58
C GLY A 14 -8.64 -4.41 -4.26
N ILE A 15 -8.64 -4.78 -5.52
CA ILE A 15 -7.49 -4.76 -6.41
C ILE A 15 -7.69 -3.62 -7.39
N LYS A 16 -6.70 -2.76 -7.54
CA LYS A 16 -6.70 -1.65 -8.49
C LYS A 16 -5.57 -1.85 -9.49
N ALA A 17 -5.78 -1.42 -10.73
CA ALA A 17 -4.74 -1.46 -11.75
C ALA A 17 -4.85 -0.26 -12.70
N ALA A 18 -3.71 0.20 -13.20
CA ALA A 18 -3.62 1.13 -14.31
C ALA A 18 -2.23 1.05 -14.96
N VAL A 19 -2.13 1.56 -16.17
CA VAL A 19 -0.83 1.77 -16.84
C VAL A 19 -0.40 3.21 -16.62
N VAL A 20 0.87 3.39 -16.23
CA VAL A 20 1.50 4.70 -16.01
C VAL A 20 2.76 4.85 -16.86
N ASP A 21 3.20 6.09 -17.08
CA ASP A 21 4.50 6.38 -17.67
C ASP A 21 5.64 6.30 -16.61
N GLU A 22 6.88 6.56 -17.01
CA GLU A 22 8.06 6.55 -16.13
C GLU A 22 8.01 7.66 -15.06
N GLN A 23 7.18 8.68 -15.23
CA GLN A 23 6.96 9.78 -14.29
C GLN A 23 5.82 9.45 -13.30
N GLY A 24 5.01 8.41 -13.58
CA GLY A 24 3.85 8.02 -12.79
C GLY A 24 2.53 8.65 -13.26
N ASN A 25 2.53 9.32 -14.42
CA ASN A 25 1.29 9.84 -15.00
C ASN A 25 0.46 8.71 -15.61
N LEU A 26 -0.85 8.77 -15.44
CA LEU A 26 -1.77 7.75 -15.97
C LEU A 26 -1.77 7.74 -17.50
N LEU A 27 -1.61 6.56 -18.09
CA LEU A 27 -1.77 6.28 -19.52
C LEU A 27 -3.07 5.50 -19.80
N SER A 28 -3.77 5.02 -18.78
CA SER A 28 -5.06 4.35 -18.87
C SER A 28 -6.02 4.84 -17.79
N GLU A 29 -7.28 4.46 -17.92
CA GLU A 29 -8.21 4.54 -16.80
C GLU A 29 -7.77 3.64 -15.65
N ARG A 30 -8.21 3.98 -14.44
CA ARG A 30 -8.02 3.15 -13.26
C ARG A 30 -9.09 2.07 -13.23
N LEU A 31 -8.66 0.83 -13.26
CA LEU A 31 -9.52 -0.34 -13.12
C LEU A 31 -9.60 -0.78 -11.67
N ARG A 32 -10.71 -1.37 -11.29
CA ARG A 32 -10.90 -1.88 -9.92
C ARG A 32 -11.82 -3.09 -9.93
N VAL A 33 -11.48 -4.06 -9.06
CA VAL A 33 -12.33 -5.20 -8.71
C VAL A 33 -12.25 -5.45 -7.19
N LEU A 34 -13.23 -6.11 -6.61
CA LEU A 34 -13.16 -6.55 -5.22
C LEU A 34 -12.12 -7.67 -5.07
N THR A 35 -11.39 -7.68 -3.97
CA THR A 35 -10.50 -8.79 -3.65
C THR A 35 -11.36 -10.04 -3.37
N PRO A 36 -11.11 -11.17 -4.04
CA PRO A 36 -11.82 -12.42 -3.75
C PRO A 36 -11.55 -12.89 -2.32
N HIS A 37 -12.52 -13.57 -1.71
CA HIS A 37 -12.35 -14.19 -0.40
C HIS A 37 -12.95 -15.61 -0.42
N PRO A 38 -12.17 -16.66 -0.07
CA PRO A 38 -10.73 -16.64 0.20
C PRO A 38 -9.91 -16.28 -1.04
N CYS A 39 -8.80 -15.58 -0.85
CA CYS A 39 -7.94 -15.15 -1.94
C CYS A 39 -6.72 -16.07 -2.06
N LEU A 40 -6.86 -17.14 -2.81
CA LEU A 40 -5.75 -18.03 -3.17
C LEU A 40 -4.86 -17.40 -4.23
N PRO A 41 -3.57 -17.74 -4.31
CA PRO A 41 -2.67 -17.23 -5.37
C PRO A 41 -3.22 -17.41 -6.78
N SER A 42 -3.76 -18.57 -7.12
CA SER A 42 -4.36 -18.83 -8.44
C SER A 42 -5.55 -17.93 -8.72
N VAL A 43 -6.45 -17.77 -7.75
CA VAL A 43 -7.65 -16.92 -7.87
C VAL A 43 -7.27 -15.45 -8.07
N LEU A 44 -6.28 -14.96 -7.31
CA LEU A 44 -5.78 -13.59 -7.49
C LEU A 44 -5.20 -13.38 -8.87
N ILE A 45 -4.35 -14.31 -9.34
CA ILE A 45 -3.69 -14.21 -10.65
C ILE A 45 -4.75 -14.15 -11.76
N ASP A 46 -5.74 -15.03 -11.74
CA ASP A 46 -6.83 -15.03 -12.72
C ASP A 46 -7.63 -13.73 -12.67
N THR A 47 -7.98 -13.26 -11.47
CA THR A 47 -8.66 -11.97 -11.28
C THR A 47 -7.86 -10.81 -11.83
N VAL A 48 -6.55 -10.78 -11.61
CA VAL A 48 -5.67 -9.72 -12.14
C VAL A 48 -5.59 -9.79 -13.66
N VAL A 49 -5.42 -10.99 -14.24
CA VAL A 49 -5.35 -11.17 -15.70
C VAL A 49 -6.63 -10.66 -16.38
N GLU A 50 -7.79 -10.98 -15.82
CA GLU A 50 -9.08 -10.46 -16.33
C GLU A 50 -9.18 -8.95 -16.16
N LEU A 51 -8.81 -8.41 -14.99
CA LEU A 51 -8.87 -6.98 -14.69
C LEU A 51 -8.06 -6.15 -15.68
N VAL A 52 -6.84 -6.60 -16.02
CA VAL A 52 -5.91 -5.81 -16.83
C VAL A 52 -6.05 -6.06 -18.34
N ALA A 53 -6.93 -6.96 -18.76
CA ALA A 53 -7.14 -7.26 -20.18
C ALA A 53 -7.41 -6.04 -21.08
N PRO A 54 -8.16 -5.00 -20.64
CA PRO A 54 -8.38 -3.79 -21.44
C PRO A 54 -7.24 -2.76 -21.38
N CYS A 55 -6.16 -3.01 -20.62
CA CYS A 55 -5.06 -2.06 -20.47
C CYS A 55 -4.29 -1.86 -21.78
N PRO A 56 -3.78 -0.64 -22.05
CA PRO A 56 -2.87 -0.40 -23.16
C PRO A 56 -1.52 -1.10 -22.96
N ALA A 57 -0.69 -1.10 -24.01
CA ALA A 57 0.62 -1.76 -23.98
C ALA A 57 1.52 -1.28 -22.84
N TYR A 58 2.14 -2.22 -22.14
CA TYR A 58 3.13 -2.02 -21.09
C TYR A 58 4.30 -3.01 -21.28
N ASN A 59 5.41 -2.77 -20.64
CA ASN A 59 6.61 -3.62 -20.72
C ASN A 59 7.22 -3.93 -19.34
N ARG A 60 6.61 -3.47 -18.26
CA ARG A 60 7.03 -3.69 -16.86
C ARG A 60 5.78 -3.81 -15.99
N ILE A 61 5.90 -4.51 -14.87
CA ILE A 61 4.80 -4.74 -13.92
C ILE A 61 5.29 -4.35 -12.52
N SER A 62 4.56 -3.44 -11.87
CA SER A 62 4.76 -3.05 -10.46
C SER A 62 3.61 -3.57 -9.63
N ILE A 63 3.90 -4.26 -8.53
CA ILE A 63 2.91 -4.90 -7.68
C ILE A 63 3.04 -4.35 -6.26
N GLY A 64 1.94 -3.79 -5.72
CA GLY A 64 1.74 -3.54 -4.30
C GLY A 64 0.96 -4.71 -3.70
N PHE A 65 1.44 -5.29 -2.60
CA PHE A 65 0.86 -6.47 -1.98
C PHE A 65 0.64 -6.24 -0.47
N PRO A 66 -0.51 -6.65 0.11
CA PRO A 66 -0.85 -6.41 1.52
C PRO A 66 -0.14 -7.41 2.44
N GLY A 67 1.16 -7.25 2.61
CA GLY A 67 1.99 -8.10 3.45
C GLY A 67 3.48 -7.77 3.37
N ALA A 68 4.26 -8.40 4.22
CA ALA A 68 5.71 -8.26 4.22
C ALA A 68 6.34 -9.00 3.05
N ILE A 69 7.24 -8.31 2.33
CA ILE A 69 7.94 -8.83 1.16
C ILE A 69 9.45 -8.82 1.44
N ARG A 70 10.14 -9.90 1.04
CA ARG A 70 11.59 -9.96 1.08
C ARG A 70 12.14 -10.73 -0.12
N ASN A 71 13.09 -10.12 -0.82
CA ASN A 71 13.71 -10.72 -2.02
C ASN A 71 12.69 -11.17 -3.08
N GLY A 72 11.60 -10.40 -3.26
CA GLY A 72 10.52 -10.73 -4.21
C GLY A 72 9.51 -11.78 -3.71
N LEU A 73 9.76 -12.41 -2.55
CA LEU A 73 8.89 -13.44 -1.98
C LEU A 73 7.98 -12.88 -0.89
N ILE A 74 6.76 -13.38 -0.84
CA ILE A 74 5.76 -13.01 0.16
C ILE A 74 6.07 -13.75 1.47
N LEU A 75 6.22 -12.99 2.57
CA LEU A 75 6.43 -13.55 3.91
C LEU A 75 5.13 -13.63 4.72
N THR A 76 4.23 -12.66 4.54
CA THR A 76 2.92 -12.60 5.21
C THR A 76 1.83 -12.19 4.24
N ALA A 77 0.59 -12.61 4.52
CA ALA A 77 -0.60 -12.22 3.74
C ALA A 77 -1.84 -12.26 4.66
N ALA A 78 -1.79 -11.50 5.75
CA ALA A 78 -2.78 -11.58 6.84
C ALA A 78 -4.24 -11.33 6.39
N ASN A 79 -4.44 -10.51 5.34
CA ASN A 79 -5.76 -10.09 4.87
C ASN A 79 -6.26 -10.86 3.64
N LEU A 80 -5.62 -11.98 3.27
CA LEU A 80 -5.98 -12.76 2.07
C LEU A 80 -6.44 -14.19 2.39
N ASP A 81 -6.60 -14.53 3.66
CA ASP A 81 -7.18 -15.79 4.16
C ASP A 81 -6.55 -17.09 3.60
N SER A 82 -5.25 -17.05 3.21
CA SER A 82 -4.56 -18.22 2.69
C SER A 82 -3.10 -18.30 3.12
N ARG A 83 -2.66 -19.49 3.56
CA ARG A 83 -1.26 -19.79 3.86
C ARG A 83 -0.41 -20.07 2.61
N GLU A 84 -1.03 -20.28 1.47
CA GLU A 84 -0.35 -20.57 0.19
C GLU A 84 0.47 -19.38 -0.31
N TRP A 85 0.26 -18.20 0.26
CA TRP A 85 1.03 -17.00 -0.04
C TRP A 85 2.46 -17.03 0.49
N ILE A 86 2.71 -17.77 1.59
CA ILE A 86 4.02 -17.77 2.25
C ILE A 86 5.07 -18.41 1.34
N GLY A 87 6.09 -17.64 0.95
CA GLY A 87 7.13 -18.05 0.03
C GLY A 87 6.73 -18.03 -1.45
N PHE A 88 5.53 -17.55 -1.77
CA PHE A 88 5.03 -17.48 -3.15
C PHE A 88 5.74 -16.37 -3.93
N ASP A 89 6.16 -16.66 -5.16
CA ASP A 89 6.74 -15.71 -6.12
C ASP A 89 5.65 -15.15 -7.04
N LEU A 90 4.93 -14.14 -6.55
CA LEU A 90 3.88 -13.49 -7.31
C LEU A 90 4.40 -12.71 -8.54
N PRO A 91 5.55 -12.01 -8.47
CA PRO A 91 6.16 -11.39 -9.64
C PRO A 91 6.36 -12.35 -10.80
N ASP A 92 6.99 -13.51 -10.56
CA ASP A 92 7.24 -14.51 -11.61
C ASP A 92 5.92 -15.07 -12.16
N ALA A 93 4.97 -15.39 -11.27
CA ALA A 93 3.67 -15.93 -11.67
C ALA A 93 2.87 -14.94 -12.54
N LEU A 94 2.80 -13.67 -12.18
CA LEU A 94 2.14 -12.63 -12.98
C LEU A 94 2.91 -12.32 -14.26
N SER A 95 4.25 -12.27 -14.21
CA SER A 95 5.08 -12.09 -15.39
C SER A 95 4.74 -13.10 -16.48
N ARG A 96 4.72 -14.40 -16.14
CA ARG A 96 4.38 -15.48 -17.08
C ARG A 96 2.99 -15.36 -17.68
N ARG A 97 2.02 -14.95 -16.89
CA ARG A 97 0.61 -14.82 -17.31
C ARG A 97 0.36 -13.56 -18.15
N LEU A 98 1.19 -12.54 -18.00
CA LEU A 98 1.03 -11.21 -18.58
C LEU A 98 2.11 -10.87 -19.63
N GLY A 99 2.61 -11.86 -20.38
CA GLY A 99 3.49 -11.66 -21.53
C GLY A 99 4.99 -11.68 -21.23
N ASN A 100 5.41 -12.26 -20.11
CA ASN A 100 6.81 -12.39 -19.66
C ASN A 100 7.51 -11.04 -19.47
N HIS A 101 6.76 -10.01 -19.03
CA HIS A 101 7.35 -8.72 -18.69
C HIS A 101 8.02 -8.77 -17.32
N PRO A 102 9.16 -8.06 -17.12
CA PRO A 102 9.77 -7.94 -15.80
C PRO A 102 8.76 -7.42 -14.78
N ALA A 103 8.70 -8.07 -13.62
CA ALA A 103 7.79 -7.70 -12.53
C ALA A 103 8.57 -7.44 -11.23
N ARG A 104 8.13 -6.46 -10.44
CA ARG A 104 8.64 -6.14 -9.11
C ARG A 104 7.48 -6.02 -8.12
N ILE A 105 7.74 -6.41 -6.87
CA ILE A 105 6.75 -6.41 -5.80
C ILE A 105 7.31 -5.69 -4.57
N ILE A 106 6.46 -4.89 -3.92
CA ILE A 106 6.69 -4.33 -2.58
C ILE A 106 5.39 -4.39 -1.78
N ASN A 107 5.44 -3.97 -0.52
CA ASN A 107 4.23 -3.80 0.27
C ASN A 107 3.31 -2.71 -0.36
N ASP A 108 2.00 -2.82 -0.17
CA ASP A 108 0.99 -1.90 -0.73
C ASP A 108 1.11 -0.47 -0.18
N ALA A 109 1.40 -0.31 1.12
CA ALA A 109 1.64 1.01 1.71
C ALA A 109 2.96 1.63 1.20
N ASP A 110 4.01 0.80 1.00
CA ASP A 110 5.28 1.25 0.40
C ASP A 110 5.06 1.75 -1.04
N LEU A 111 4.25 1.03 -1.83
CA LEU A 111 3.90 1.45 -3.18
C LEU A 111 3.16 2.79 -3.18
N GLN A 112 2.16 2.93 -2.31
CA GLN A 112 1.38 4.15 -2.19
C GLN A 112 2.25 5.32 -1.70
N GLY A 113 3.17 5.02 -0.79
CA GLY A 113 4.08 6.00 -0.21
C GLY A 113 4.93 6.73 -1.24
N PHE A 114 5.45 6.04 -2.24
CA PHE A 114 6.22 6.66 -3.32
C PHE A 114 5.48 7.75 -4.10
N ALA A 115 4.17 7.73 -4.13
CA ALA A 115 3.35 8.75 -4.78
C ALA A 115 3.13 9.99 -3.92
N LEU A 116 3.39 9.91 -2.61
CA LEU A 116 2.93 10.88 -1.62
C LEU A 116 4.06 11.64 -0.92
N ILE A 117 5.27 11.09 -0.92
CA ILE A 117 6.44 11.72 -0.29
C ILE A 117 6.95 12.93 -1.08
N GLN A 118 7.57 13.86 -0.37
CA GLN A 118 8.27 15.01 -0.95
C GLN A 118 9.71 14.68 -1.34
N GLY A 119 10.27 13.60 -0.81
CA GLY A 119 11.63 13.14 -1.07
C GLY A 119 12.70 13.88 -0.29
N LYS A 120 12.38 14.41 0.90
CA LYS A 120 13.31 15.17 1.76
C LYS A 120 13.18 14.73 3.21
N GLY A 121 14.33 14.46 3.83
CA GLY A 121 14.40 14.10 5.23
C GLY A 121 13.77 12.73 5.51
N LEU A 122 13.26 12.54 6.72
CA LEU A 122 12.57 11.34 7.14
C LEU A 122 11.07 11.54 7.00
N GLU A 123 10.44 10.79 6.10
CA GLU A 123 9.01 10.87 5.81
C GLU A 123 8.33 9.55 6.10
N MET A 124 7.15 9.60 6.72
CA MET A 124 6.32 8.42 6.95
C MET A 124 4.98 8.57 6.22
N VAL A 125 4.54 7.53 5.54
CA VAL A 125 3.18 7.44 4.99
C VAL A 125 2.41 6.42 5.78
N ILE A 126 1.20 6.80 6.23
CA ILE A 126 0.29 5.94 6.98
C ILE A 126 -0.98 5.77 6.16
N THR A 127 -1.34 4.53 5.88
CA THR A 127 -2.59 4.19 5.20
C THR A 127 -3.65 3.76 6.22
N LEU A 128 -4.76 4.48 6.29
CA LEU A 128 -5.88 4.23 7.20
C LEU A 128 -7.08 3.69 6.41
N GLY A 129 -7.41 2.41 6.62
CA GLY A 129 -8.47 1.74 5.88
C GLY A 129 -8.93 0.46 6.54
N THR A 130 -8.93 -0.67 5.82
CA THR A 130 -9.22 -2.01 6.37
C THR A 130 -8.35 -2.27 7.59
N GLY A 131 -7.06 -1.94 7.48
CA GLY A 131 -6.07 -1.99 8.55
C GLY A 131 -5.29 -0.67 8.64
N PHE A 132 -4.09 -0.77 9.23
CA PHE A 132 -3.09 0.28 9.38
C PHE A 132 -1.85 -0.11 8.59
N GLY A 133 -1.60 0.53 7.46
CA GLY A 133 -0.37 0.33 6.71
C GLY A 133 0.63 1.46 6.99
N SER A 134 1.91 1.17 6.86
CA SER A 134 2.98 2.15 7.07
C SER A 134 4.12 1.98 6.09
N ALA A 135 4.68 3.09 5.63
CA ALA A 135 5.87 3.13 4.80
C ALA A 135 6.80 4.23 5.29
N LEU A 136 8.10 3.96 5.35
CA LEU A 136 9.11 4.90 5.84
C LEU A 136 10.12 5.21 4.73
N PHE A 137 10.43 6.49 4.57
CA PHE A 137 11.34 6.96 3.53
C PHE A 137 12.40 7.90 4.11
N ARG A 138 13.61 7.82 3.58
CA ARG A 138 14.69 8.76 3.87
C ARG A 138 15.21 9.37 2.58
N ASP A 139 15.07 10.69 2.43
CA ASP A 139 15.52 11.42 1.24
C ASP A 139 15.00 10.80 -0.08
N GLY A 140 13.72 10.41 -0.08
CA GLY A 140 13.03 9.78 -1.21
C GLY A 140 13.32 8.29 -1.42
N GLN A 141 14.16 7.68 -0.59
CA GLN A 141 14.47 6.25 -0.66
C GLN A 141 13.64 5.47 0.36
N LEU A 142 13.05 4.37 -0.09
CA LEU A 142 12.30 3.47 0.78
C LEU A 142 13.25 2.82 1.81
N MET A 143 12.90 2.94 3.08
CA MET A 143 13.55 2.26 4.18
C MET A 143 13.06 0.81 4.29
N PRO A 144 13.77 -0.07 5.04
CA PRO A 144 13.26 -1.42 5.30
C PRO A 144 11.84 -1.37 5.85
N HIS A 145 10.94 -2.16 5.26
CA HIS A 145 9.54 -2.22 5.66
C HIS A 145 9.37 -2.59 7.13
N LEU A 146 8.58 -1.81 7.84
CA LEU A 146 8.18 -2.05 9.23
C LEU A 146 6.70 -2.46 9.26
N GLU A 147 6.41 -3.71 9.62
CA GLU A 147 5.04 -4.22 9.76
C GLU A 147 4.42 -3.75 11.09
N LEU A 148 4.18 -2.44 11.21
CA LEU A 148 3.61 -1.85 12.43
C LEU A 148 2.18 -2.31 12.69
N ALA A 149 1.44 -2.71 11.66
CA ALA A 149 0.05 -3.16 11.78
C ALA A 149 -0.18 -4.15 12.92
N HIS A 150 0.76 -5.06 13.12
CA HIS A 150 0.67 -6.12 14.11
C HIS A 150 1.42 -5.84 15.42
N HIS A 151 2.07 -4.66 15.53
CA HIS A 151 2.74 -4.26 16.77
C HIS A 151 1.72 -3.70 17.76
N PRO A 152 1.79 -4.03 19.07
CA PRO A 152 0.95 -3.42 20.10
C PRO A 152 1.18 -1.92 20.22
N VAL A 153 0.10 -1.15 20.35
CA VAL A 153 0.15 0.31 20.52
C VAL A 153 -0.50 0.78 21.83
N SER A 154 -1.61 0.20 22.25
CA SER A 154 -2.31 0.52 23.51
C SER A 154 -3.18 -0.65 23.95
N ASP A 155 -3.27 -0.89 25.28
CA ASP A 155 -4.15 -1.89 25.91
C ASP A 155 -4.07 -3.29 25.24
N ASN A 156 -2.88 -3.70 24.85
CA ASN A 156 -2.60 -4.91 24.07
C ASN A 156 -3.26 -4.97 22.68
N LEU A 157 -3.82 -3.88 22.19
CA LEU A 157 -4.31 -3.77 20.83
C LEU A 157 -3.17 -3.42 19.87
N THR A 158 -3.15 -4.06 18.72
CA THR A 158 -2.23 -3.71 17.63
C THR A 158 -2.71 -2.45 16.91
N TYR A 159 -1.85 -1.82 16.10
CA TYR A 159 -2.24 -0.66 15.29
C TYR A 159 -3.49 -0.96 14.44
N ASP A 160 -3.57 -2.13 13.82
CA ASP A 160 -4.76 -2.58 13.07
C ASP A 160 -6.02 -2.64 13.92
N GLN A 161 -5.91 -3.24 15.11
CA GLN A 161 -7.04 -3.37 16.04
C GLN A 161 -7.45 -2.04 16.66
N TYR A 162 -6.54 -1.06 16.70
CA TYR A 162 -6.73 0.23 17.34
C TYR A 162 -7.32 1.28 16.39
N LEU A 163 -6.93 1.27 15.09
CA LEU A 163 -7.32 2.27 14.10
C LEU A 163 -7.99 1.71 12.82
N GLY A 164 -7.90 0.40 12.56
CA GLY A 164 -8.50 -0.21 11.37
C GLY A 164 -10.03 -0.24 11.41
N ASN A 165 -10.66 -0.67 10.31
CA ASN A 165 -12.12 -0.78 10.19
C ASN A 165 -12.78 -1.62 11.30
N ALA A 166 -12.05 -2.57 11.87
CA ALA A 166 -12.55 -3.37 12.99
C ALA A 166 -12.75 -2.54 14.26
N ALA A 167 -11.93 -1.50 14.47
CA ALA A 167 -12.10 -0.55 15.57
C ALA A 167 -13.36 0.30 15.36
N LEU A 168 -13.55 0.87 14.16
CA LEU A 168 -14.71 1.69 13.82
C LEU A 168 -16.08 0.99 13.97
N LYS A 169 -16.11 -0.33 14.06
CA LYS A 169 -17.32 -1.09 14.40
C LYS A 169 -17.66 -1.09 15.88
N LYS A 170 -16.73 -0.67 16.75
CA LYS A 170 -16.81 -0.77 18.21
C LYS A 170 -16.77 0.58 18.92
N ILE A 171 -16.25 1.60 18.26
CA ILE A 171 -16.06 2.96 18.80
C ILE A 171 -16.67 3.98 17.84
N ASP A 172 -16.99 5.15 18.33
CA ASP A 172 -17.43 6.26 17.50
C ASP A 172 -16.25 7.00 16.83
N VAL A 173 -16.57 7.95 15.94
CA VAL A 173 -15.57 8.72 15.20
C VAL A 173 -14.74 9.63 16.11
N SER A 174 -15.34 10.15 17.21
CA SER A 174 -14.61 11.00 18.16
C SER A 174 -13.51 10.23 18.87
N GLU A 175 -13.85 9.08 19.44
CA GLU A 175 -12.88 8.19 20.08
C GLU A 175 -11.81 7.70 19.07
N TRP A 176 -12.21 7.43 17.83
CA TRP A 176 -11.26 7.04 16.80
C TRP A 176 -10.25 8.16 16.50
N ASN A 177 -10.68 9.42 16.47
CA ASN A 177 -9.78 10.56 16.30
C ASN A 177 -8.82 10.76 17.49
N GLU A 178 -9.29 10.55 18.73
CA GLU A 178 -8.42 10.55 19.91
C GLU A 178 -7.34 9.46 19.83
N ARG A 179 -7.73 8.26 19.38
CA ARG A 179 -6.79 7.16 19.12
C ARG A 179 -5.78 7.50 18.03
N LEU A 180 -6.22 8.18 16.96
CA LEU A 180 -5.32 8.63 15.91
C LEU A 180 -4.27 9.61 16.43
N LEU A 181 -4.67 10.61 17.21
CA LEU A 181 -3.73 11.56 17.82
C LEU A 181 -2.72 10.84 18.72
N ARG A 182 -3.18 9.90 19.55
CA ARG A 182 -2.27 9.09 20.38
C ARG A 182 -1.26 8.28 19.55
N VAL A 183 -1.68 7.72 18.42
CA VAL A 183 -0.77 7.02 17.51
C VAL A 183 0.25 7.97 16.90
N LEU A 184 -0.17 9.16 16.50
CA LEU A 184 0.73 10.18 15.97
C LEU A 184 1.77 10.62 17.01
N ASP A 185 1.37 10.82 18.27
CA ASP A 185 2.28 11.14 19.37
C ASP A 185 3.32 10.02 19.61
N VAL A 186 2.89 8.76 19.56
CA VAL A 186 3.81 7.60 19.69
C VAL A 186 4.81 7.58 18.54
N LEU A 187 4.36 7.81 17.31
CA LEU A 187 5.23 7.79 16.13
C LEU A 187 6.15 9.01 16.08
N GLU A 188 5.71 10.17 16.54
CA GLU A 188 6.57 11.36 16.69
C GLU A 188 7.76 11.06 17.61
N VAL A 189 7.49 10.51 18.81
CA VAL A 189 8.55 10.16 19.77
C VAL A 189 9.46 9.05 19.23
N LEU A 190 8.89 8.09 18.50
CA LEU A 190 9.64 6.95 17.96
C LEU A 190 10.57 7.33 16.81
N LEU A 191 10.10 8.18 15.90
CA LEU A 191 10.75 8.42 14.62
C LEU A 191 11.35 9.83 14.49
N HIS A 192 10.76 10.84 15.15
CA HIS A 192 11.04 12.25 14.87
C HIS A 192 11.02 12.55 13.37
N ALA A 193 9.96 12.09 12.69
CA ALA A 193 9.82 12.26 11.25
C ALA A 193 9.64 13.74 10.88
N ASP A 194 10.29 14.17 9.82
CA ASP A 194 10.14 15.53 9.30
C ASP A 194 8.73 15.76 8.74
N HIS A 195 8.09 14.70 8.20
CA HIS A 195 6.75 14.77 7.66
C HIS A 195 6.04 13.41 7.73
N ILE A 196 4.76 13.44 8.11
CA ILE A 196 3.86 12.28 8.12
C ILE A 196 2.69 12.56 7.17
N VAL A 197 2.40 11.64 6.24
CA VAL A 197 1.28 11.73 5.33
C VAL A 197 0.24 10.67 5.70
N LEU A 198 -0.98 11.10 6.03
CA LEU A 198 -2.12 10.22 6.23
C LEU A 198 -2.87 10.03 4.90
N THR A 199 -3.18 8.79 4.54
CA THR A 199 -3.95 8.44 3.34
C THR A 199 -4.87 7.24 3.61
N GLY A 200 -5.60 6.79 2.61
CA GLY A 200 -6.55 5.67 2.74
C GLY A 200 -7.99 6.13 2.94
N GLY A 201 -8.92 5.17 2.89
CA GLY A 201 -10.36 5.48 2.89
C GLY A 201 -10.89 6.14 4.16
N ASN A 202 -10.21 5.95 5.29
CA ASN A 202 -10.64 6.46 6.60
C ASN A 202 -10.12 7.87 6.90
N VAL A 203 -9.21 8.46 6.10
CA VAL A 203 -8.77 9.85 6.31
C VAL A 203 -9.91 10.87 6.26
N ARG A 204 -11.00 10.54 5.58
CA ARG A 204 -12.25 11.34 5.56
C ARG A 204 -12.91 11.48 6.94
N LEU A 205 -12.56 10.64 7.89
CA LEU A 205 -13.09 10.64 9.27
C LEU A 205 -12.23 11.51 10.20
N VAL A 206 -11.10 12.03 9.73
CA VAL A 206 -10.23 12.91 10.52
C VAL A 206 -10.93 14.26 10.66
N THR A 207 -11.28 14.60 11.90
CA THR A 207 -11.98 15.84 12.26
C THR A 207 -11.23 16.67 13.31
N VAL A 208 -10.07 16.18 13.75
CA VAL A 208 -9.22 16.85 14.75
C VAL A 208 -8.14 17.68 14.07
N ASP A 209 -7.63 18.68 14.78
CA ASP A 209 -6.45 19.42 14.34
C ASP A 209 -5.23 18.52 14.39
N LEU A 210 -4.55 18.40 13.25
CA LEU A 210 -3.34 17.59 13.12
C LEU A 210 -2.10 18.42 13.45
N PRO A 211 -1.02 17.79 13.96
CA PRO A 211 0.28 18.43 14.12
C PRO A 211 0.77 19.05 12.80
N PRO A 212 1.56 20.15 12.84
CA PRO A 212 2.06 20.82 11.61
C PRO A 212 2.88 19.92 10.69
N SER A 213 3.53 18.87 11.24
CA SER A 213 4.29 17.86 10.50
C SER A 213 3.41 16.82 9.80
N VAL A 214 2.08 16.83 10.03
CA VAL A 214 1.16 15.84 9.51
C VAL A 214 0.25 16.43 8.45
N SER A 215 0.11 15.77 7.31
CA SER A 215 -0.81 16.16 6.24
C SER A 215 -1.71 15.00 5.79
N ILE A 216 -2.79 15.31 5.09
CA ILE A 216 -3.72 14.34 4.50
C ILE A 216 -3.56 14.35 2.98
N ALA A 217 -3.48 13.16 2.38
CA ALA A 217 -3.48 12.97 0.94
C ALA A 217 -4.65 12.10 0.47
N PRO A 218 -5.15 12.32 -0.76
CA PRO A 218 -6.22 11.48 -1.33
C PRO A 218 -5.82 9.99 -1.41
N SER A 219 -6.78 9.11 -1.15
CA SER A 219 -6.58 7.64 -1.09
C SER A 219 -6.33 6.97 -2.45
N ASP A 220 -6.48 7.67 -3.55
CA ASP A 220 -6.38 7.13 -4.90
C ASP A 220 -5.05 7.44 -5.60
N SER A 221 -4.12 8.10 -4.92
CA SER A 221 -2.83 8.50 -5.46
C SER A 221 -1.82 7.34 -5.63
N GLY A 222 -2.03 6.22 -4.94
CA GLY A 222 -1.04 5.14 -4.78
C GLY A 222 -0.51 4.51 -6.08
N ILE A 223 -1.34 4.41 -7.13
CA ILE A 223 -0.93 3.80 -8.41
C ILE A 223 0.26 4.52 -9.05
N SER A 224 0.32 5.85 -8.94
CA SER A 224 1.44 6.64 -9.48
C SER A 224 2.80 6.25 -8.88
N GLY A 225 2.82 5.74 -7.65
CA GLY A 225 4.03 5.25 -6.97
C GLY A 225 4.70 4.06 -7.64
N GLY A 226 3.94 3.27 -8.43
CA GLY A 226 4.48 2.09 -9.11
C GLY A 226 5.62 2.37 -10.09
N ALA A 227 5.69 3.58 -10.65
CA ALA A 227 6.80 3.99 -11.51
C ALA A 227 8.13 4.07 -10.74
N ALA A 228 8.09 4.38 -9.43
CA ALA A 228 9.28 4.54 -8.61
C ALA A 228 10.08 3.23 -8.43
N LEU A 229 9.39 2.06 -8.47
CA LEU A 229 10.06 0.76 -8.37
C LEU A 229 11.12 0.55 -9.45
N TRP A 230 11.03 1.26 -10.55
CA TRP A 230 11.96 1.12 -11.69
C TRP A 230 13.06 2.18 -11.70
N ARG A 231 12.95 3.21 -10.88
CA ARG A 231 13.97 4.25 -10.72
C ARG A 231 14.97 3.93 -9.61
N HIS A 232 14.51 3.25 -8.56
CA HIS A 232 15.33 2.86 -7.41
C HIS A 232 15.75 1.39 -7.52
N ARG A 233 16.97 1.04 -7.06
CA ARG A 233 17.34 -0.35 -6.81
C ARG A 233 16.66 -0.78 -5.51
N THR A 234 15.59 -1.55 -5.61
CA THR A 234 14.96 -2.22 -4.48
C THR A 234 15.74 -3.45 -4.09
#